data_bdb95933bd396d93c8c6a1de23aeca82
#
_entry.id   bdb95933bd396d93c8c6a1de23aeca82
#
_cell.length_a   1.000
_cell.length_b   1.000
_cell.length_c   1.000
_cell.angle_alpha   90.00
_cell.angle_beta   90.00
_cell.angle_gamma   90.00
#
_symmetry.space_group_name_H-M   'P 1'
#
loop_
_entity.id
_entity.type
_entity.pdbx_description
1 polymer ?
#
loop_
_entity_poly.entity_id
_entity_poly.type
_entity_poly.pdbx_seq_one_letter_code
_entity_poly.pdbx_strand_id
1 'polypeptide(L)'
;MTPQPPSPELTLAEVEALARAAHAGQTDKAGRPYAEHLAAVADGVRARGGSAEQQAAAWLHDAVEDDALSRAWLDRAALPQSVKDMVLAVTKRPGEPVEEYAARILATPGALLVKEADLAHNADPARLAVLDAPTRDRLSAKYAYVRSLLGLANPPSWQQTPSRDG
;
A
#
# COMPACT_ATOMS: atom_id res chain seq x y z
N MET A 1 -8.14 -42.64 -2.75
CA MET A 1 -7.76 -41.37 -2.14
C MET A 1 -8.77 -40.33 -2.51
N THR A 2 -9.60 -39.93 -1.58
CA THR A 2 -10.43 -38.74 -1.76
C THR A 2 -9.52 -37.53 -1.73
N PRO A 3 -9.59 -36.61 -2.69
CA PRO A 3 -8.83 -35.38 -2.63
C PRO A 3 -9.23 -34.64 -1.35
N GLN A 4 -8.25 -34.23 -0.57
CA GLN A 4 -8.45 -33.41 0.60
C GLN A 4 -9.09 -32.10 0.17
N PRO A 5 -10.18 -31.64 0.83
CA PRO A 5 -10.77 -30.38 0.47
C PRO A 5 -9.70 -29.27 0.57
N PRO A 6 -9.72 -28.27 -0.31
CA PRO A 6 -8.78 -27.16 -0.23
C PRO A 6 -8.87 -26.53 1.15
N SER A 7 -7.71 -26.15 1.69
CA SER A 7 -7.66 -25.42 2.96
C SER A 7 -8.56 -24.18 2.88
N PRO A 8 -9.34 -23.86 3.91
CA PRO A 8 -10.20 -22.69 3.89
C PRO A 8 -9.33 -21.42 3.68
N GLU A 9 -9.86 -20.48 2.91
CA GLU A 9 -9.18 -19.18 2.71
C GLU A 9 -9.01 -18.45 4.03
N LEU A 10 -7.92 -17.69 4.15
CA LEU A 10 -7.67 -16.81 5.27
C LEU A 10 -8.77 -15.74 5.35
N THR A 11 -9.31 -15.54 6.53
CA THR A 11 -10.23 -14.43 6.79
C THR A 11 -9.48 -13.11 6.81
N LEU A 12 -10.19 -11.99 6.65
CA LEU A 12 -9.59 -10.67 6.76
C LEU A 12 -8.92 -10.45 8.13
N ALA A 13 -9.54 -10.93 9.20
CA ALA A 13 -8.96 -10.86 10.55
C ALA A 13 -7.66 -11.66 10.67
N GLU A 14 -7.59 -12.84 10.04
CA GLU A 14 -6.37 -13.64 9.99
C GLU A 14 -5.26 -12.96 9.18
N VAL A 15 -5.61 -12.34 8.06
CA VAL A 15 -4.67 -11.54 7.25
C VAL A 15 -4.12 -10.37 8.06
N GLU A 16 -4.97 -9.62 8.75
CA GLU A 16 -4.54 -8.54 9.64
C GLU A 16 -3.55 -9.04 10.70
N ALA A 17 -3.86 -10.15 11.37
CA ALA A 17 -2.99 -10.72 12.40
C ALA A 17 -1.64 -11.15 11.82
N LEU A 18 -1.62 -11.77 10.64
CA LEU A 18 -0.40 -12.15 9.95
C LEU A 18 0.44 -10.94 9.54
N ALA A 19 -0.18 -9.89 9.02
CA ALA A 19 0.51 -8.66 8.63
C ALA A 19 1.13 -7.97 9.85
N ARG A 20 0.40 -7.86 10.94
CA ARG A 20 0.90 -7.29 12.20
C ARG A 20 2.07 -8.07 12.75
N ALA A 21 2.01 -9.39 12.75
CA ALA A 21 3.09 -10.26 13.20
C ALA A 21 4.32 -10.17 12.29
N ALA A 22 4.13 -10.15 10.97
CA ALA A 22 5.22 -10.07 10.00
C ALA A 22 5.99 -8.76 10.09
N HIS A 23 5.33 -7.65 10.40
CA HIS A 23 5.93 -6.33 10.55
C HIS A 23 6.24 -5.96 12.01
N ALA A 24 6.15 -6.91 12.95
CA ALA A 24 6.44 -6.65 14.36
C ALA A 24 7.88 -6.13 14.53
N GLY A 25 8.01 -5.03 15.27
CA GLY A 25 9.31 -4.37 15.48
C GLY A 25 9.77 -3.46 14.34
N GLN A 26 9.09 -3.48 13.19
CA GLN A 26 9.36 -2.54 12.11
C GLN A 26 8.75 -1.18 12.41
N THR A 27 9.50 -0.12 12.13
CA THR A 27 9.03 1.27 12.27
C THR A 27 9.09 2.00 10.93
N ASP A 28 8.26 3.03 10.80
CA ASP A 28 8.31 3.94 9.66
C ASP A 28 9.41 5.02 9.84
N LYS A 29 9.54 5.93 8.87
CA LYS A 29 10.54 7.01 8.91
C LYS A 29 10.35 7.98 10.07
N ALA A 30 9.16 8.03 10.65
CA ALA A 30 8.84 8.85 11.82
C ALA A 30 9.04 8.08 13.15
N GLY A 31 9.49 6.83 13.10
CA GLY A 31 9.71 5.98 14.28
C GLY A 31 8.44 5.35 14.85
N ARG A 32 7.31 5.42 14.10
CA ARG A 32 6.03 4.83 14.50
C ARG A 32 5.97 3.35 14.12
N PRO A 33 5.23 2.51 14.87
CA PRO A 33 5.02 1.12 14.47
C PRO A 33 4.46 1.01 13.04
N TYR A 34 5.08 0.20 12.22
CA TYR A 34 4.71 0.08 10.80
C TYR A 34 3.28 -0.43 10.61
N ALA A 35 2.78 -1.24 11.55
CA ALA A 35 1.40 -1.72 11.54
C ALA A 35 0.36 -0.58 11.55
N GLU A 36 0.67 0.59 12.07
CA GLU A 36 -0.23 1.76 12.01
C GLU A 36 -0.45 2.21 10.55
N HIS A 37 0.60 2.20 9.73
CA HIS A 37 0.48 2.49 8.29
C HIS A 37 -0.40 1.45 7.59
N LEU A 38 -0.15 0.17 7.85
CA LEU A 38 -0.95 -0.91 7.26
C LEU A 38 -2.43 -0.79 7.63
N ALA A 39 -2.73 -0.52 8.89
CA ALA A 39 -4.09 -0.30 9.36
C ALA A 39 -4.75 0.91 8.68
N ALA A 40 -4.02 2.01 8.55
CA ALA A 40 -4.51 3.22 7.89
C ALA A 40 -4.81 2.99 6.40
N VAL A 41 -3.98 2.22 5.71
CA VAL A 41 -4.21 1.87 4.29
C VAL A 41 -5.44 0.97 4.16
N ALA A 42 -5.59 -0.04 5.01
CA ALA A 42 -6.77 -0.92 5.01
C ALA A 42 -8.06 -0.14 5.32
N ASP A 43 -8.02 0.75 6.30
CA ASP A 43 -9.14 1.64 6.62
C ASP A 43 -9.45 2.61 5.46
N GLY A 44 -8.44 3.13 4.80
CA GLY A 44 -8.56 3.98 3.63
C GLY A 44 -9.22 3.27 2.44
N VAL A 45 -8.87 2.02 2.22
CA VAL A 45 -9.51 1.16 1.21
C VAL A 45 -10.99 0.94 1.55
N ARG A 46 -11.29 0.60 2.79
CA ARG A 46 -12.66 0.42 3.26
C ARG A 46 -13.48 1.70 3.11
N ALA A 47 -12.94 2.83 3.51
CA ALA A 47 -13.63 4.14 3.42
C ALA A 47 -13.95 4.54 1.96
N ARG A 48 -13.18 4.03 0.99
CA ARG A 48 -13.40 4.24 -0.44
C ARG A 48 -14.31 3.18 -1.07
N GLY A 49 -14.96 2.35 -0.27
CA GLY A 49 -15.84 1.28 -0.75
C GLY A 49 -15.11 0.04 -1.27
N GLY A 50 -13.86 -0.14 -0.92
CA GLY A 50 -13.07 -1.30 -1.32
C GLY A 50 -13.60 -2.61 -0.77
N SER A 51 -13.41 -3.69 -1.53
CA SER A 51 -13.82 -5.04 -1.16
C SER A 51 -12.97 -5.62 -0.02
N ALA A 52 -13.43 -6.74 0.56
CA ALA A 52 -12.64 -7.49 1.53
C ALA A 52 -11.29 -7.95 0.93
N GLU A 53 -11.26 -8.33 -0.35
CA GLU A 53 -10.04 -8.70 -1.06
C GLU A 53 -9.07 -7.52 -1.18
N GLN A 54 -9.56 -6.35 -1.50
CA GLN A 54 -8.76 -5.12 -1.54
C GLN A 54 -8.26 -4.73 -0.15
N GLN A 55 -9.05 -4.90 0.89
CA GLN A 55 -8.62 -4.68 2.27
C GLN A 55 -7.52 -5.67 2.69
N ALA A 56 -7.65 -6.94 2.31
CA ALA A 56 -6.60 -7.94 2.54
C ALA A 56 -5.30 -7.57 1.82
N ALA A 57 -5.39 -7.15 0.56
CA ALA A 57 -4.24 -6.66 -0.19
C ALA A 57 -3.60 -5.43 0.46
N ALA A 58 -4.39 -4.55 1.06
CA ALA A 58 -3.89 -3.39 1.81
C ALA A 58 -3.04 -3.80 3.01
N TRP A 59 -3.48 -4.78 3.79
CA TRP A 59 -2.70 -5.31 4.91
C TRP A 59 -1.36 -5.92 4.48
N LEU A 60 -1.31 -6.52 3.30
CA LEU A 60 -0.14 -7.25 2.78
C LEU A 60 0.69 -6.44 1.79
N HIS A 61 0.29 -5.20 1.46
CA HIS A 61 0.85 -4.49 0.30
C HIS A 61 2.35 -4.24 0.37
N ASP A 62 2.95 -4.13 1.54
CA ASP A 62 4.38 -3.93 1.73
C ASP A 62 5.12 -5.19 2.22
N ALA A 63 4.41 -6.30 2.42
CA ALA A 63 4.99 -7.48 3.05
C ALA A 63 6.12 -8.11 2.24
N VAL A 64 5.96 -8.22 0.93
CA VAL A 64 6.96 -8.79 0.03
C VAL A 64 8.08 -7.78 -0.24
N GLU A 65 7.75 -6.52 -0.47
CA GLU A 65 8.73 -5.46 -0.73
C GLU A 65 9.68 -5.26 0.47
N ASP A 66 9.15 -5.33 1.68
CA ASP A 66 9.90 -5.14 2.93
C ASP A 66 10.53 -6.44 3.46
N ASP A 67 10.44 -7.53 2.73
CA ASP A 67 10.91 -8.86 3.16
C ASP A 67 10.28 -9.37 4.49
N ALA A 68 9.13 -8.83 4.86
CA ALA A 68 8.38 -9.28 6.04
C ALA A 68 7.75 -10.67 5.82
N LEU A 69 7.31 -10.93 4.59
CA LEU A 69 6.86 -12.24 4.10
C LEU A 69 7.51 -12.52 2.74
N SER A 70 7.86 -13.79 2.49
CA SER A 70 8.48 -14.14 1.22
C SER A 70 7.47 -14.20 0.07
N ARG A 71 7.97 -14.06 -1.16
CA ARG A 71 7.17 -14.32 -2.36
C ARG A 71 6.62 -15.76 -2.36
N ALA A 72 7.42 -16.73 -1.91
CA ALA A 72 7.01 -18.12 -1.82
C ALA A 72 5.87 -18.32 -0.82
N TRP A 73 5.87 -17.59 0.30
CA TRP A 73 4.76 -17.60 1.23
C TRP A 73 3.48 -17.09 0.55
N LEU A 74 3.56 -15.95 -0.14
CA LEU A 74 2.40 -15.37 -0.83
C LEU A 74 1.84 -16.35 -1.88
N ASP A 75 2.70 -16.96 -2.68
CA ASP A 75 2.29 -17.90 -3.73
C ASP A 75 1.54 -19.11 -3.17
N ARG A 76 1.87 -19.55 -1.95
CA ARG A 76 1.26 -20.71 -1.28
C ARG A 76 0.13 -20.35 -0.32
N ALA A 77 -0.04 -19.08 0.01
CA ALA A 77 -1.05 -18.65 0.96
C ALA A 77 -2.47 -19.00 0.48
N ALA A 78 -3.33 -19.35 1.43
CA ALA A 78 -4.74 -19.62 1.17
C ALA A 78 -5.51 -18.30 0.98
N LEU A 79 -5.21 -17.61 -0.11
CA LEU A 79 -5.79 -16.33 -0.51
C LEU A 79 -6.32 -16.41 -1.93
N PRO A 80 -7.37 -15.66 -2.26
CA PRO A 80 -7.79 -15.49 -3.65
C PRO A 80 -6.64 -15.02 -4.53
N GLN A 81 -6.58 -15.47 -5.77
CA GLN A 81 -5.55 -15.04 -6.72
C GLN A 81 -5.57 -13.53 -6.93
N SER A 82 -6.75 -12.91 -6.89
CA SER A 82 -6.91 -11.46 -6.98
C SER A 82 -6.14 -10.70 -5.89
N VAL A 83 -6.11 -11.20 -4.66
CA VAL A 83 -5.34 -10.60 -3.56
C VAL A 83 -3.84 -10.70 -3.85
N LYS A 84 -3.37 -11.88 -4.27
CA LYS A 84 -1.96 -12.08 -4.63
C LYS A 84 -1.52 -11.17 -5.77
N ASP A 85 -2.36 -11.04 -6.79
CA ASP A 85 -2.09 -10.18 -7.95
C ASP A 85 -2.01 -8.70 -7.54
N MET A 86 -2.90 -8.23 -6.69
CA MET A 86 -2.87 -6.87 -6.17
C MET A 86 -1.61 -6.59 -5.34
N VAL A 87 -1.25 -7.49 -4.45
CA VAL A 87 -0.03 -7.35 -3.64
C VAL A 87 1.21 -7.25 -4.53
N LEU A 88 1.32 -8.12 -5.54
CA LEU A 88 2.45 -8.10 -6.46
C LEU A 88 2.45 -6.86 -7.36
N ALA A 89 1.27 -6.37 -7.75
CA ALA A 89 1.18 -5.16 -8.56
C ALA A 89 1.75 -3.94 -7.82
N VAL A 90 1.51 -3.84 -6.51
CA VAL A 90 2.00 -2.73 -5.69
C VAL A 90 3.37 -2.99 -5.06
N THR A 91 3.97 -4.14 -5.32
CA THR A 91 5.34 -4.46 -4.93
C THR A 91 6.31 -3.93 -5.98
N LYS A 92 7.09 -2.92 -5.62
CA LYS A 92 8.09 -2.34 -6.53
C LYS A 92 9.27 -3.30 -6.68
N ARG A 93 9.75 -3.50 -7.90
CA ARG A 93 10.89 -4.34 -8.21
C ARG A 93 12.20 -3.55 -8.16
N PRO A 94 13.32 -4.16 -7.73
CA PRO A 94 14.62 -3.49 -7.77
C PRO A 94 14.96 -2.99 -9.18
N GLY A 95 15.36 -1.72 -9.29
CA GLY A 95 15.74 -1.12 -10.57
C GLY A 95 14.59 -0.85 -11.55
N GLU A 96 13.35 -1.08 -11.15
CA GLU A 96 12.18 -0.84 -12.00
C GLU A 96 11.91 0.66 -12.15
N PRO A 97 11.73 1.17 -13.40
CA PRO A 97 11.24 2.52 -13.61
C PRO A 97 9.85 2.69 -13.01
N VAL A 98 9.60 3.85 -12.39
CA VAL A 98 8.32 4.13 -11.74
C VAL A 98 7.15 4.12 -12.73
N GLU A 99 7.40 4.44 -13.99
CA GLU A 99 6.40 4.40 -15.06
C GLU A 99 5.92 2.98 -15.35
N GLU A 100 6.82 1.99 -15.34
CA GLU A 100 6.47 0.57 -15.49
C GLU A 100 5.70 0.05 -14.27
N TYR A 101 6.10 0.46 -13.09
CA TYR A 101 5.40 0.16 -11.84
C TYR A 101 3.96 0.69 -11.88
N ALA A 102 3.77 1.95 -12.26
CA ALA A 102 2.45 2.55 -12.40
C ALA A 102 1.59 1.85 -13.46
N ALA A 103 2.17 1.50 -14.60
CA ALA A 103 1.47 0.77 -15.65
C ALA A 103 0.98 -0.61 -15.16
N ARG A 104 1.77 -1.32 -14.36
CA ARG A 104 1.37 -2.60 -13.77
C ARG A 104 0.21 -2.44 -12.79
N ILE A 105 0.22 -1.41 -11.96
CA ILE A 105 -0.89 -1.11 -11.05
C ILE A 105 -2.18 -0.86 -11.84
N LEU A 106 -2.12 -0.04 -12.88
CA LEU A 106 -3.28 0.26 -13.71
C LEU A 106 -3.82 -0.97 -14.46
N ALA A 107 -2.93 -1.90 -14.83
CA ALA A 107 -3.30 -3.13 -15.53
C ALA A 107 -3.88 -4.22 -14.62
N THR A 108 -3.73 -4.10 -13.31
CA THR A 108 -4.15 -5.13 -12.35
C THR A 108 -5.48 -4.73 -11.69
N PRO A 109 -6.57 -5.50 -11.88
CA PRO A 109 -7.86 -5.18 -11.28
C PRO A 109 -7.78 -4.99 -9.76
N GLY A 110 -8.32 -3.90 -9.27
CA GLY A 110 -8.40 -3.57 -7.85
C GLY A 110 -7.14 -2.93 -7.24
N ALA A 111 -5.99 -3.03 -7.88
CA ALA A 111 -4.73 -2.54 -7.32
C ALA A 111 -4.67 -1.00 -7.19
N LEU A 112 -5.32 -0.27 -8.07
CA LEU A 112 -5.32 1.20 -8.04
C LEU A 112 -5.90 1.74 -6.74
N LEU A 113 -7.00 1.20 -6.25
CA LEU A 113 -7.63 1.65 -5.00
C LEU A 113 -6.72 1.42 -3.80
N VAL A 114 -6.01 0.28 -3.76
CA VAL A 114 -5.03 -0.03 -2.71
C VAL A 114 -3.89 0.99 -2.75
N LYS A 115 -3.35 1.27 -3.92
CA LYS A 115 -2.25 2.25 -4.07
C LYS A 115 -2.71 3.68 -3.76
N GLU A 116 -3.93 4.04 -4.11
CA GLU A 116 -4.50 5.34 -3.76
C GLU A 116 -4.56 5.54 -2.24
N ALA A 117 -5.03 4.55 -1.51
CA ALA A 117 -5.07 4.59 -0.05
C ALA A 117 -3.67 4.66 0.57
N ASP A 118 -2.71 3.92 0.02
CA ASP A 118 -1.31 3.97 0.43
C ASP A 118 -0.71 5.37 0.22
N LEU A 119 -0.88 5.94 -0.96
CA LEU A 119 -0.41 7.29 -1.27
C LEU A 119 -1.06 8.35 -0.38
N ALA A 120 -2.35 8.23 -0.10
CA ALA A 120 -3.07 9.17 0.75
C ALA A 120 -2.51 9.19 2.19
N HIS A 121 -2.20 8.03 2.76
CA HIS A 121 -1.62 7.94 4.08
C HIS A 121 -0.16 8.41 4.10
N ASN A 122 0.63 8.03 3.10
CA ASN A 122 2.02 8.46 3.00
C ASN A 122 2.16 9.97 2.83
N ALA A 123 1.22 10.60 2.15
CA ALA A 123 1.19 12.04 1.91
C ALA A 123 0.39 12.83 2.97
N ASP A 124 -0.09 12.17 4.02
CA ASP A 124 -0.78 12.86 5.12
C ASP A 124 0.13 13.97 5.68
N PRO A 125 -0.35 15.22 5.72
CA PRO A 125 0.44 16.35 6.22
C PRO A 125 1.00 16.13 7.63
N ALA A 126 0.27 15.46 8.50
CA ALA A 126 0.72 15.16 9.86
C ALA A 126 1.92 14.19 9.86
N ARG A 127 1.95 13.22 8.95
CA ARG A 127 3.09 12.31 8.79
C ARG A 127 4.31 13.01 8.18
N LEU A 128 4.10 13.85 7.18
CA LEU A 128 5.18 14.58 6.52
C LEU A 128 5.78 15.66 7.43
N ALA A 129 4.98 16.26 8.31
CA ALA A 129 5.41 17.36 9.17
C ALA A 129 6.51 16.96 10.18
N VAL A 130 6.62 15.68 10.55
CA VAL A 130 7.65 15.20 11.49
C VAL A 130 8.99 14.88 10.81
N LEU A 131 9.04 14.95 9.49
CA LEU A 131 10.25 14.71 8.70
C LEU A 131 11.01 16.01 8.50
N ASP A 132 12.34 15.91 8.29
CA ASP A 132 13.13 17.05 7.88
C ASP A 132 12.65 17.61 6.53
N ALA A 133 12.89 18.91 6.28
CA ALA A 133 12.37 19.58 5.10
C ALA A 133 12.86 18.96 3.78
N PRO A 134 14.15 18.62 3.57
CA PRO A 134 14.58 17.95 2.34
C PRO A 134 13.91 16.62 2.08
N THR A 135 13.73 15.79 3.11
CA THR A 135 13.05 14.48 3.00
C THR A 135 11.58 14.66 2.67
N ARG A 136 10.91 15.58 3.37
CA ARG A 136 9.50 15.91 3.13
C ARG A 136 9.27 16.38 1.70
N ASP A 137 10.10 17.30 1.20
CA ASP A 137 9.96 17.86 -0.14
C ASP A 137 10.18 16.80 -1.21
N ARG A 138 11.19 15.96 -1.03
CA ARG A 138 11.49 14.83 -1.93
C ARG A 138 10.34 13.82 -1.99
N LEU A 139 9.79 13.43 -0.85
CA LEU A 139 8.68 12.48 -0.77
C LEU A 139 7.39 13.07 -1.34
N SER A 140 7.10 14.33 -1.04
CA SER A 140 5.92 15.02 -1.58
C SER A 140 5.97 15.08 -3.11
N ALA A 141 7.11 15.40 -3.69
CA ALA A 141 7.29 15.40 -5.14
C ALA A 141 7.14 13.99 -5.75
N LYS A 142 7.69 12.98 -5.10
CA LYS A 142 7.57 11.58 -5.51
C LYS A 142 6.10 11.13 -5.51
N TYR A 143 5.36 11.39 -4.44
CA TYR A 143 3.96 11.00 -4.34
C TYR A 143 3.08 11.72 -5.38
N ALA A 144 3.32 13.01 -5.60
CA ALA A 144 2.63 13.79 -6.62
C ALA A 144 2.86 13.21 -8.02
N TYR A 145 4.10 12.84 -8.34
CA TYR A 145 4.44 12.24 -9.62
C TYR A 145 3.76 10.88 -9.83
N VAL A 146 3.79 10.00 -8.83
CA VAL A 146 3.10 8.70 -8.90
C VAL A 146 1.60 8.89 -9.08
N ARG A 147 0.99 9.83 -8.34
CA ARG A 147 -0.43 10.14 -8.53
C ARG A 147 -0.74 10.59 -9.95
N SER A 148 0.12 11.40 -10.55
CA SER A 148 -0.06 11.84 -11.95
C SER A 148 -0.01 10.68 -12.94
N LEU A 149 0.92 9.74 -12.74
CA LEU A 149 1.04 8.54 -13.57
C LEU A 149 -0.18 7.62 -13.45
N LEU A 150 -0.80 7.57 -12.27
CA LEU A 150 -1.98 6.76 -11.99
C LEU A 150 -3.30 7.46 -12.37
N GLY A 151 -3.25 8.69 -12.82
CA GLY A 151 -4.44 9.47 -13.16
C GLY A 151 -5.25 9.91 -11.94
N LEU A 152 -4.65 9.94 -10.76
CA LEU A 152 -5.30 10.37 -9.53
C LEU A 152 -5.19 11.88 -9.35
N ALA A 153 -6.29 12.53 -8.95
CA ALA A 153 -6.28 13.94 -8.60
C ALA A 153 -5.49 14.17 -7.30
N ASN A 154 -4.78 15.30 -7.23
CA ASN A 154 -4.15 15.70 -5.98
C ASN A 154 -5.24 16.03 -4.93
N PRO A 155 -5.03 15.64 -3.64
CA PRO A 155 -5.92 16.03 -2.57
C PRO A 155 -6.04 17.55 -2.47
N PRO A 156 -7.20 18.10 -2.05
CA PRO A 156 -7.40 19.56 -1.92
C PRO A 156 -6.34 20.27 -1.07
N SER A 157 -5.79 19.60 -0.05
CA SER A 157 -4.71 20.11 0.80
C SER A 157 -3.42 20.43 0.05
N TRP A 158 -3.21 19.86 -1.14
CA TRP A 158 -2.02 20.10 -1.96
C TRP A 158 -2.20 21.25 -2.93
N GLN A 159 -3.42 21.76 -3.08
CA GLN A 159 -3.75 22.91 -3.92
C GLN A 159 -3.57 24.24 -3.19
N GLN A 160 -3.30 24.22 -1.89
CA GLN A 160 -3.00 25.41 -1.10
C GLN A 160 -1.50 25.71 -1.15
N THR A 161 -1.01 26.09 -2.33
CA THR A 161 0.20 26.92 -2.38
C THR A 161 -0.19 28.29 -1.85
N PRO A 162 0.50 28.85 -0.85
CA PRO A 162 0.26 30.23 -0.49
C PRO A 162 0.56 31.08 -1.72
N SER A 163 -0.44 31.87 -2.12
CA SER A 163 -0.25 32.90 -3.13
C SER A 163 0.95 33.73 -2.73
N ARG A 164 1.97 33.72 -3.56
CA ARG A 164 3.03 34.74 -3.48
C ARG A 164 2.41 36.02 -4.01
N ASP A 165 1.64 36.71 -3.19
CA ASP A 165 1.27 38.09 -3.37
C ASP A 165 2.05 38.90 -2.34
N GLY A 166 2.98 39.72 -2.85
CA GLY A 166 3.69 40.69 -2.07
C GLY A 166 4.99 41.07 -2.73
#